data_c7da3465f274cbf0e7bc0a052d63d69c
#
_entry.id   c7da3465f274cbf0e7bc0a052d63d69c
#
_cell.length_a   1.000
_cell.length_b   1.000
_cell.length_c   1.000
_cell.angle_alpha   90.00
_cell.angle_beta   90.00
_cell.angle_gamma   90.00
#
_symmetry.space_group_name_H-M   'P 1'
#
loop_
_entity.id
_entity.type
_entity.pdbx_description
1 polymer ?
#
loop_
_entity_poly.entity_id
_entity_poly.type
_entity_poly.pdbx_seq_one_letter_code
_entity_poly.pdbx_strand_id
1 'polypeptide(L)'
;MRELLSSVHTSPSVSRFKIFLIDEVHMLSKGSFNALLKTLEEPPSHVIFLMATTDPEKVPNTVISRCLQLNLKTVSRNELQDHFKKICEKEGIKSDDESFGKNSDQFHI
;
A
#
# COMPACT_ATOMS: atom_id res chain seq x y z
N MET A 1 -13.09 9.80 5.80
CA MET A 1 -12.06 10.78 5.37
C MET A 1 -11.97 12.00 6.29
N ARG A 2 -13.07 12.59 6.73
CA ARG A 2 -13.04 13.75 7.65
C ARG A 2 -12.30 13.45 8.96
N GLU A 3 -12.56 12.32 9.59
CA GLU A 3 -11.89 11.92 10.84
C GLU A 3 -10.40 11.75 10.65
N LEU A 4 -9.99 11.16 9.55
CA LEU A 4 -8.58 10.98 9.21
C LEU A 4 -7.92 12.34 9.00
N LEU A 5 -8.50 13.20 8.18
CA LEU A 5 -7.94 14.52 7.88
C LEU A 5 -7.94 15.48 9.07
N SER A 6 -8.91 15.36 9.99
CA SER A 6 -8.93 16.17 11.20
C SER A 6 -7.74 15.89 12.11
N SER A 7 -7.18 14.69 12.06
CA SER A 7 -6.01 14.30 12.86
C SER A 7 -4.67 14.64 12.22
N VAL A 8 -4.64 15.12 10.97
CA VAL A 8 -3.40 15.40 10.23
C VAL A 8 -2.54 16.46 10.91
N HIS A 9 -3.15 17.50 11.44
CA HIS A 9 -2.41 18.59 12.08
C HIS A 9 -1.98 18.30 13.52
N THR A 10 -2.41 17.18 14.08
CA THR A 10 -2.01 16.75 15.42
C THR A 10 -0.63 16.09 15.34
N SER A 11 0.32 16.56 16.14
CA SER A 11 1.66 15.97 16.18
C SER A 11 1.64 14.57 16.75
N PRO A 12 2.51 13.64 16.25
CA PRO A 12 2.62 12.32 16.84
C PRO A 12 3.17 12.37 18.27
N SER A 13 2.64 11.52 19.13
CA SER A 13 3.01 11.51 20.56
C SER A 13 4.32 10.78 20.85
N VAL A 14 4.72 9.80 20.01
CA VAL A 14 5.86 8.91 20.29
C VAL A 14 6.83 8.71 19.12
N SER A 15 6.54 9.28 17.95
CA SER A 15 7.36 9.05 16.75
C SER A 15 7.64 10.37 16.01
N ARG A 16 8.57 10.33 15.07
CA ARG A 16 8.91 11.48 14.23
C ARG A 16 7.82 11.81 13.22
N PHE A 17 7.13 10.78 12.72
CA PHE A 17 6.17 10.90 11.64
C PHE A 17 4.84 10.28 12.01
N LYS A 18 3.79 10.86 11.48
CA LYS A 18 2.45 10.32 11.50
C LYS A 18 2.15 9.79 10.10
N ILE A 19 1.93 8.49 9.98
CA ILE A 19 1.74 7.81 8.69
C ILE A 19 0.28 7.41 8.55
N PHE A 20 -0.33 7.80 7.44
CA PHE A 20 -1.69 7.40 7.07
C PHE A 20 -1.61 6.44 5.89
N LEU A 21 -2.11 5.24 6.06
CA LEU A 21 -2.23 4.26 5.01
C LEU A 21 -3.65 4.23 4.48
N ILE A 22 -3.82 4.54 3.20
CA ILE A 22 -5.12 4.51 2.52
C ILE A 22 -5.05 3.41 1.47
N ASP A 23 -5.68 2.28 1.77
CA ASP A 23 -5.78 1.18 0.83
C ASP A 23 -6.94 1.38 -0.13
N GLU A 24 -6.81 0.88 -1.35
CA GLU A 24 -7.83 1.00 -2.41
C GLU A 24 -8.29 2.46 -2.57
N VAL A 25 -7.34 3.37 -2.66
CA VAL A 25 -7.60 4.82 -2.68
C VAL A 25 -8.54 5.25 -3.80
N HIS A 26 -8.60 4.50 -4.91
CA HIS A 26 -9.50 4.77 -6.02
C HIS A 26 -11.00 4.67 -5.64
N MET A 27 -11.31 4.06 -4.49
CA MET A 27 -12.68 3.94 -3.98
C MET A 27 -13.17 5.20 -3.26
N LEU A 28 -12.31 6.18 -3.04
CA LEU A 28 -12.72 7.42 -2.42
C LEU A 28 -13.69 8.20 -3.31
N SER A 29 -14.65 8.87 -2.69
CA SER A 29 -15.56 9.76 -3.40
C SER A 29 -14.81 10.98 -3.95
N LYS A 30 -15.41 11.65 -4.93
CA LYS A 30 -14.86 12.89 -5.49
C LYS A 30 -14.64 13.96 -4.42
N GLY A 31 -15.57 14.09 -3.47
CA GLY A 31 -15.45 15.02 -2.35
C GLY A 31 -14.30 14.64 -1.42
N SER A 32 -14.09 13.35 -1.18
CA SER A 32 -12.97 12.86 -0.38
C SER A 32 -11.62 13.12 -1.06
N PHE A 33 -11.52 12.91 -2.36
CA PHE A 33 -10.33 13.26 -3.12
C PHE A 33 -10.01 14.76 -3.04
N ASN A 34 -11.01 15.61 -3.16
CA ASN A 34 -10.82 17.06 -3.06
C ASN A 34 -10.33 17.47 -1.66
N ALA A 35 -10.85 16.84 -0.62
CA ALA A 35 -10.40 17.09 0.74
C ALA A 35 -8.96 16.62 0.96
N LEU A 36 -8.60 15.45 0.44
CA LEU A 36 -7.24 14.91 0.49
C LEU A 36 -6.28 15.81 -0.29
N LEU A 37 -6.69 16.30 -1.46
CA LEU A 37 -5.88 17.15 -2.30
C LEU A 37 -5.44 18.44 -1.59
N LYS A 38 -6.33 19.06 -0.83
CA LYS A 38 -5.99 20.25 -0.04
C LYS A 38 -4.86 19.98 0.94
N THR A 39 -4.90 18.82 1.58
CA THR A 39 -3.84 18.41 2.52
C THR A 39 -2.53 18.09 1.79
N LEU A 40 -2.60 17.47 0.61
CA LEU A 40 -1.41 17.14 -0.19
C LEU A 40 -0.73 18.39 -0.77
N GLU A 41 -1.46 19.48 -0.97
CA GLU A 41 -0.87 20.74 -1.46
C GLU A 41 0.03 21.40 -0.42
N GLU A 42 -0.36 21.34 0.84
CA GLU A 42 0.40 21.89 1.97
C GLU A 42 0.46 20.89 3.13
N PRO A 43 1.17 19.76 2.94
CA PRO A 43 1.22 18.74 3.99
C PRO A 43 2.07 19.19 5.18
N PRO A 44 1.65 18.91 6.41
CA PRO A 44 2.53 19.10 7.58
C PRO A 44 3.78 18.23 7.45
N SER A 45 4.91 18.75 7.92
CA SER A 45 6.21 18.09 7.78
C SER A 45 6.31 16.73 8.48
N HIS A 46 5.46 16.49 9.48
CA HIS A 46 5.43 15.23 10.25
C HIS A 46 4.49 14.17 9.67
N VAL A 47 3.83 14.46 8.56
CA VAL A 47 2.80 13.57 7.99
C VAL A 47 3.30 12.93 6.69
N ILE A 48 3.04 11.62 6.57
CA ILE A 48 3.29 10.84 5.35
C ILE A 48 2.00 10.11 4.99
N PHE A 49 1.59 10.22 3.73
CA PHE A 49 0.49 9.45 3.18
C PHE A 49 1.03 8.32 2.32
N LEU A 50 0.63 7.09 2.65
CA LEU A 50 0.86 5.92 1.81
C LEU A 50 -0.47 5.53 1.19
N MET A 51 -0.56 5.60 -0.12
CA MET A 51 -1.77 5.29 -0.86
C MET A 51 -1.53 4.08 -1.74
N ALA A 52 -2.41 3.10 -1.66
CA ALA A 52 -2.35 1.90 -2.48
C ALA A 52 -3.57 1.82 -3.39
N THR A 53 -3.38 1.35 -4.60
CA THR A 53 -4.46 1.13 -5.54
C THR A 53 -4.12 0.01 -6.53
N THR A 54 -5.11 -0.77 -6.89
CA THR A 54 -5.02 -1.73 -8.00
C THR A 54 -5.43 -1.09 -9.33
N ASP A 55 -5.97 0.13 -9.29
CA ASP A 55 -6.48 0.82 -10.47
C ASP A 55 -6.04 2.30 -10.46
N PRO A 56 -4.76 2.56 -10.79
CA PRO A 56 -4.23 3.92 -10.74
C PRO A 56 -4.91 4.87 -11.72
N GLU A 57 -5.53 4.36 -12.76
CA GLU A 57 -6.24 5.16 -13.77
C GLU A 57 -7.45 5.89 -13.18
N LYS A 58 -8.03 5.36 -12.12
CA LYS A 58 -9.17 5.97 -11.42
C LYS A 58 -8.75 7.04 -10.41
N VAL A 59 -7.47 7.15 -10.11
CA VAL A 59 -6.96 8.20 -9.22
C VAL A 59 -6.79 9.49 -10.01
N PRO A 60 -7.32 10.62 -9.54
CA PRO A 60 -7.17 11.89 -10.27
C PRO A 60 -5.70 12.28 -10.47
N ASN A 61 -5.39 12.82 -11.64
CA ASN A 61 -4.04 13.30 -11.96
C ASN A 61 -3.55 14.38 -11.00
N THR A 62 -4.43 15.16 -10.46
CA THR A 62 -4.11 16.18 -9.45
C THR A 62 -3.53 15.58 -8.18
N VAL A 63 -3.97 14.38 -7.82
CA VAL A 63 -3.42 13.63 -6.70
C VAL A 63 -2.11 12.96 -7.09
N ILE A 64 -2.09 12.24 -8.21
CA ILE A 64 -0.91 11.50 -8.70
C ILE A 64 0.30 12.43 -8.87
N SER A 65 0.09 13.63 -9.41
CA SER A 65 1.17 14.59 -9.66
C SER A 65 1.88 15.07 -8.38
N ARG A 66 1.26 14.88 -7.23
CA ARG A 66 1.81 15.24 -5.92
C ARG A 66 2.37 14.05 -5.15
N CYS A 67 2.45 12.89 -5.79
CA CYS A 67 2.88 11.64 -5.16
C CYS A 67 4.12 11.09 -5.86
N LEU A 68 4.94 10.40 -5.08
CA LEU A 68 5.91 9.48 -5.66
C LEU A 68 5.20 8.19 -6.01
N GLN A 69 5.20 7.84 -7.29
CA GLN A 69 4.52 6.64 -7.77
C GLN A 69 5.49 5.45 -7.78
N LEU A 70 5.13 4.41 -7.05
CA LEU A 70 5.87 3.16 -6.98
C LEU A 70 5.01 2.05 -7.58
N ASN A 71 5.45 1.46 -8.66
CA ASN A 71 4.75 0.36 -9.31
C ASN A 71 5.22 -0.97 -8.75
N LEU A 72 4.29 -1.71 -8.16
CA LEU A 72 4.55 -3.06 -7.69
C LEU A 72 4.29 -4.05 -8.82
N LYS A 73 5.23 -4.94 -9.03
CA LYS A 73 5.11 -6.00 -10.04
C LYS A 73 4.63 -7.28 -9.40
N THR A 74 3.92 -8.09 -10.19
CA THR A 74 3.56 -9.44 -9.80
C THR A 74 4.81 -10.25 -9.50
N VAL A 75 4.81 -10.95 -8.37
CA VAL A 75 5.90 -11.85 -8.01
C VAL A 75 5.86 -13.08 -8.92
N SER A 76 7.01 -13.46 -9.48
CA SER A 76 7.08 -14.63 -10.34
C SER A 76 6.86 -15.92 -9.57
N ARG A 77 6.43 -16.98 -10.28
CA ARG A 77 6.23 -18.29 -9.69
C ARG A 77 7.49 -18.82 -9.01
N ASN A 78 8.64 -18.66 -9.64
CA ASN A 78 9.91 -19.12 -9.09
C ASN A 78 10.29 -18.38 -7.81
N GLU A 79 10.09 -17.07 -7.77
CA GLU A 79 10.35 -16.27 -6.57
C GLU A 79 9.41 -16.64 -5.42
N LEU A 80 8.14 -16.93 -5.72
CA LEU A 80 7.18 -17.42 -4.72
C LEU A 80 7.59 -18.78 -4.17
N GLN A 81 7.99 -19.70 -5.03
CA GLN A 81 8.47 -21.03 -4.61
C GLN A 81 9.68 -20.90 -3.70
N ASP A 82 10.68 -20.11 -4.06
CA ASP A 82 11.87 -19.89 -3.25
C ASP A 82 11.51 -19.29 -1.89
N HIS A 83 10.59 -18.36 -1.86
CA HIS A 83 10.14 -17.73 -0.62
C HIS A 83 9.41 -18.73 0.28
N PHE A 84 8.51 -19.55 -0.28
CA PHE A 84 7.82 -20.60 0.46
C PHE A 84 8.80 -21.64 1.01
N LYS A 85 9.80 -22.04 0.23
CA LYS A 85 10.86 -22.96 0.71
C LYS A 85 11.57 -22.38 1.92
N LYS A 86 11.95 -21.12 1.88
CA LYS A 86 12.61 -20.44 3.02
C LYS A 86 11.72 -20.42 4.25
N ILE A 87 10.43 -20.13 4.08
CA ILE A 87 9.46 -20.14 5.18
C ILE A 87 9.33 -21.55 5.75
N CYS A 88 9.19 -22.57 4.90
CA CYS A 88 9.07 -23.96 5.34
C CYS A 88 10.31 -24.43 6.10
N GLU A 89 11.50 -24.11 5.63
CA GLU A 89 12.75 -24.42 6.31
C GLU A 89 12.81 -23.76 7.69
N LYS A 90 12.43 -22.49 7.77
CA LYS A 90 12.42 -21.72 9.02
C LYS A 90 11.41 -22.26 10.04
N GLU A 91 10.25 -22.71 9.57
CA GLU A 91 9.17 -23.26 10.42
C GLU A 91 9.27 -24.78 10.62
N GLY A 92 10.25 -25.44 9.99
CA GLY A 92 10.44 -26.89 10.08
C GLY A 92 9.36 -27.72 9.36
N ILE A 93 8.69 -27.11 8.36
CA ILE A 93 7.64 -27.77 7.58
C ILE A 93 8.26 -28.42 6.34
N LYS A 94 7.92 -29.70 6.11
CA LYS A 94 8.33 -30.41 4.90
C LYS A 94 7.26 -30.23 3.82
N SER A 95 7.65 -29.77 2.65
CA SER A 95 6.80 -29.75 1.47
C SER A 95 7.63 -30.00 0.23
N ASP A 96 6.99 -30.45 -0.85
CA ASP A 96 7.64 -30.73 -2.12
C ASP A 96 7.48 -29.57 -3.11
N ASP A 97 8.22 -29.62 -4.21
CA ASP A 97 8.18 -28.57 -5.24
C ASP A 97 6.79 -28.47 -5.92
N GLU A 98 6.07 -29.58 -6.01
CA GLU A 98 4.73 -29.60 -6.58
C GLU A 98 3.73 -28.83 -5.70
N SER A 99 3.80 -28.99 -4.38
CA SER A 99 2.98 -28.22 -3.43
C SER A 99 3.25 -26.72 -3.57
N PHE A 100 4.48 -26.31 -3.69
CA PHE A 100 4.85 -24.91 -3.91
C PHE A 100 4.28 -24.36 -5.22
N GLY A 101 4.30 -25.16 -6.28
CA GLY A 101 3.75 -24.79 -7.58
C GLY A 101 2.24 -24.50 -7.50
N LYS A 102 1.50 -25.34 -6.83
CA LYS A 102 0.04 -25.15 -6.62
C LYS A 102 -0.27 -23.90 -5.81
N ASN A 103 0.47 -23.67 -4.74
CA ASN A 103 0.26 -22.51 -3.88
C ASN A 103 0.58 -21.20 -4.58
N SER A 104 1.61 -21.17 -5.41
CA SER A 104 2.00 -19.96 -6.13
C SER A 104 0.96 -19.52 -7.17
N ASP A 105 0.18 -20.45 -7.74
CA ASP A 105 -0.87 -20.13 -8.71
C ASP A 105 -2.08 -19.43 -8.07
N GLN A 106 -2.23 -19.51 -6.74
CA GLN A 106 -3.33 -18.89 -6.01
C GLN A 106 -3.04 -17.46 -5.54
N PHE A 107 -1.80 -17.01 -5.62
CA PHE A 107 -1.41 -15.67 -5.17
C PHE A 107 -1.26 -14.73 -6.38
N HIS A 108 -2.25 -13.88 -6.57
CA HIS A 108 -2.22 -12.77 -7.52
C HIS A 108 -2.12 -11.46 -6.70
N ILE A 109 -1.04 -10.80 -6.89
CA ILE A 109 -0.84 -9.47 -6.30
C ILE A 109 -0.92 -8.41 -7.38
#